data_f9f4cf818545ea89f440cf8f22be28af
#
_entry.id   f9f4cf818545ea89f440cf8f22be28af
#
_cell.length_a   1.000
_cell.length_b   1.000
_cell.length_c   1.000
_cell.angle_alpha   90.00
_cell.angle_beta   90.00
_cell.angle_gamma   90.00
#
_symmetry.space_group_name_H-M   'P 1'
#
loop_
_entity.id
_entity.type
_entity.pdbx_description
1 polymer ?
#
loop_
_entity_poly.entity_id
_entity_poly.type
_entity_poly.pdbx_seq_one_letter_code
_entity_poly.pdbx_strand_id
1 'polypeptide(L)'
;MERAKLWWWALRSAIFYVGFVAVVALMSALACLLCFLPFPILQHIATTGNQLSMLWLRLTCNIHIVVSGENNVPHGPCLVLSNHQSTWETFYLQWYFQPASVILKRGLLWIPLFGW
;
A
#
# COMPACT_ATOMS: atom_id res chain seq x y z
N MET A 1 1.76 -7.40 33.90
CA MET A 1 0.74 -6.70 33.06
C MET A 1 1.32 -6.10 31.79
N GLU A 2 2.50 -5.54 31.77
CA GLU A 2 3.14 -4.98 30.56
C GLU A 2 3.54 -6.04 29.52
N ARG A 3 4.10 -7.17 29.93
CA ARG A 3 4.50 -8.25 29.02
C ARG A 3 3.34 -8.82 28.21
N ALA A 4 2.17 -8.97 28.81
CA ALA A 4 0.98 -9.46 28.11
C ALA A 4 0.50 -8.49 27.03
N LYS A 5 0.58 -7.18 27.28
CA LYS A 5 0.29 -6.14 26.28
C LYS A 5 1.28 -6.18 25.12
N LEU A 6 2.57 -6.36 25.40
CA LEU A 6 3.60 -6.47 24.36
C LEU A 6 3.36 -7.67 23.45
N TRP A 7 3.05 -8.83 24.03
CA TRP A 7 2.70 -10.03 23.24
C TRP A 7 1.44 -9.83 22.40
N TRP A 8 0.44 -9.14 22.93
CA TRP A 8 -0.77 -8.81 22.19
C TRP A 8 -0.46 -7.91 20.97
N TRP A 9 0.34 -6.87 21.14
CA TRP A 9 0.76 -5.99 20.04
C TRP A 9 1.61 -6.74 19.02
N ALA A 10 2.53 -7.58 19.47
CA ALA A 10 3.35 -8.40 18.58
C ALA A 10 2.49 -9.37 17.76
N LEU A 11 1.51 -10.01 18.35
CA LEU A 11 0.58 -10.90 17.66
C LEU A 11 -0.22 -10.15 16.58
N ARG A 12 -0.77 -8.99 16.91
CA ARG A 12 -1.51 -8.17 15.95
C ARG A 12 -0.63 -7.74 14.77
N SER A 13 0.59 -7.32 15.05
CA SER A 13 1.56 -6.97 14.03
C SER A 13 1.92 -8.17 13.14
N ALA A 14 2.11 -9.35 13.72
CA ALA A 14 2.37 -10.57 12.95
C ALA A 14 1.19 -10.92 12.03
N ILE A 15 -0.04 -10.87 12.55
CA ILE A 15 -1.26 -11.10 11.75
C ILE A 15 -1.35 -10.06 10.61
N PHE A 16 -1.05 -8.79 10.91
CA PHE A 16 -1.00 -7.75 9.89
C PHE A 16 -0.02 -8.09 8.78
N TYR A 17 1.24 -8.42 9.12
CA TYR A 17 2.26 -8.72 8.11
C TYR A 17 1.91 -9.93 7.25
N VAL A 18 1.38 -10.99 7.83
CA VAL A 18 0.94 -12.18 7.07
C VAL A 18 -0.14 -11.80 6.05
N GLY A 19 -1.18 -11.09 6.47
CA GLY A 19 -2.24 -10.66 5.58
C GLY A 19 -1.77 -9.63 4.53
N PHE A 20 -0.91 -8.69 4.93
CA PHE A 20 -0.32 -7.71 4.03
C PHE A 20 0.48 -8.39 2.90
N VAL A 21 1.37 -9.32 3.25
CA VAL A 21 2.16 -10.07 2.25
C VAL A 21 1.24 -10.89 1.35
N ALA A 22 0.20 -11.53 1.90
CA ALA A 22 -0.77 -12.29 1.12
C ALA A 22 -1.53 -11.39 0.12
N VAL A 23 -1.99 -10.21 0.54
CA VAL A 23 -2.67 -9.25 -0.35
C VAL A 23 -1.74 -8.78 -1.46
N VAL A 24 -0.51 -8.37 -1.12
CA VAL A 24 0.48 -7.90 -2.09
C VAL A 24 0.81 -9.01 -3.09
N ALA A 25 1.09 -10.22 -2.63
CA ALA A 25 1.41 -11.35 -3.50
C ALA A 25 0.24 -11.70 -4.43
N LEU A 26 -1.00 -11.74 -3.91
CA LEU A 26 -2.20 -12.03 -4.70
C LEU A 26 -2.45 -10.97 -5.78
N MET A 27 -2.39 -9.69 -5.41
CA MET A 27 -2.63 -8.60 -6.35
C MET A 27 -1.51 -8.49 -7.39
N SER A 28 -0.26 -8.73 -7.01
CA SER A 28 0.87 -8.78 -7.95
C SER A 28 0.75 -9.96 -8.91
N ALA A 29 0.39 -11.15 -8.42
CA ALA A 29 0.15 -12.31 -9.27
C ALA A 29 -1.00 -12.06 -10.25
N LEU A 30 -2.08 -11.44 -9.78
CA LEU A 30 -3.23 -11.07 -10.62
C LEU A 30 -2.82 -10.04 -11.69
N ALA A 31 -2.04 -9.03 -11.32
CA ALA A 31 -1.54 -8.03 -12.27
C ALA A 31 -0.62 -8.66 -13.31
N CYS A 32 0.29 -9.57 -12.93
CA CYS A 32 1.13 -10.32 -13.85
C CYS A 32 0.31 -11.20 -14.80
N LEU A 33 -0.70 -11.90 -14.30
CA LEU A 33 -1.59 -12.74 -15.11
C LEU A 33 -2.37 -11.92 -16.13
N LEU A 34 -2.74 -10.70 -15.76
CA LEU A 34 -3.56 -9.78 -16.57
C LEU A 34 -2.71 -8.70 -17.26
N CYS A 35 -1.39 -8.88 -17.38
CA CYS A 35 -0.46 -7.87 -17.92
C CYS A 35 -0.76 -7.43 -19.37
N PHE A 36 -1.60 -8.18 -20.09
CA PHE A 36 -2.07 -7.84 -21.44
C PHE A 36 -3.20 -6.80 -21.45
N LEU A 37 -3.76 -6.47 -20.28
CA LEU A 37 -4.81 -5.45 -20.17
C LEU A 37 -4.24 -4.02 -20.25
N PRO A 38 -5.05 -3.03 -20.62
CA PRO A 38 -4.65 -1.63 -20.62
C PRO A 38 -4.20 -1.17 -19.24
N PHE A 39 -3.17 -0.30 -19.22
CA PHE A 39 -2.57 0.24 -18.00
C PHE A 39 -3.57 0.77 -16.95
N PRO A 40 -4.66 1.48 -17.30
CA PRO A 40 -5.63 1.94 -16.30
C PRO A 40 -6.28 0.81 -15.50
N ILE A 41 -6.52 -0.34 -16.14
CA ILE A 41 -7.10 -1.51 -15.46
C ILE A 41 -6.09 -2.13 -14.50
N LEU A 42 -4.84 -2.28 -14.95
CA LEU A 42 -3.76 -2.79 -14.09
C LEU A 42 -3.50 -1.89 -12.89
N GLN A 43 -3.52 -0.59 -13.11
CA GLN A 43 -3.39 0.39 -12.04
C GLN A 43 -4.55 0.29 -11.05
N HIS A 44 -5.77 0.09 -11.52
CA HIS A 44 -6.93 -0.10 -10.63
C HIS A 44 -6.80 -1.37 -9.78
N ILE A 45 -6.31 -2.47 -10.36
CA ILE A 45 -6.01 -3.71 -9.62
C ILE A 45 -4.98 -3.44 -8.51
N ALA A 46 -3.87 -2.78 -8.84
CA ALA A 46 -2.81 -2.46 -7.88
C ALA A 46 -3.33 -1.57 -6.75
N THR A 47 -4.08 -0.52 -7.07
CA THR A 47 -4.62 0.40 -6.07
C THR A 47 -5.74 -0.21 -5.22
N THR A 48 -6.48 -1.19 -5.74
CA THR A 48 -7.41 -2.01 -4.95
C THR A 48 -6.64 -2.82 -3.90
N GLY A 49 -5.49 -3.39 -4.25
CA GLY A 49 -4.59 -4.04 -3.29
C GLY A 49 -4.13 -3.09 -2.19
N ASN A 50 -3.82 -1.84 -2.54
CA ASN A 50 -3.45 -0.81 -1.57
C ASN A 50 -4.60 -0.51 -0.61
N GLN A 51 -5.84 -0.37 -1.10
CA GLN A 51 -7.03 -0.17 -0.26
C GLN A 51 -7.26 -1.34 0.70
N LEU A 52 -7.16 -2.57 0.19
CA LEU A 52 -7.30 -3.77 1.02
C LEU A 52 -6.24 -3.83 2.12
N SER A 53 -5.00 -3.44 1.82
CA SER A 53 -3.91 -3.36 2.79
C SER A 53 -4.19 -2.31 3.88
N MET A 54 -4.74 -1.15 3.53
CA MET A 54 -5.14 -0.12 4.49
C MET A 54 -6.30 -0.58 5.37
N LEU A 55 -7.30 -1.23 4.78
CA LEU A 55 -8.40 -1.82 5.53
C LEU A 55 -7.90 -2.89 6.50
N TRP A 56 -6.99 -3.75 6.06
CA TRP A 56 -6.39 -4.79 6.88
C TRP A 56 -5.58 -4.22 8.05
N LEU A 57 -4.83 -3.13 7.81
CA LEU A 57 -4.12 -2.39 8.86
C LEU A 57 -5.09 -1.85 9.92
N ARG A 58 -6.20 -1.28 9.49
CA ARG A 58 -7.24 -0.79 10.38
C ARG A 58 -7.85 -1.90 11.23
N LEU A 59 -8.20 -3.03 10.62
CA LEU A 59 -8.85 -4.15 11.30
C LEU A 59 -7.90 -4.86 12.29
N THR A 60 -6.66 -5.08 11.88
CA THR A 60 -5.69 -5.83 12.71
C THR A 60 -5.01 -4.96 13.75
N CYS A 61 -4.53 -3.79 13.37
CA CYS A 61 -3.75 -2.91 14.24
C CYS A 61 -4.57 -1.77 14.87
N ASN A 62 -5.81 -1.58 14.42
CA ASN A 62 -6.68 -0.47 14.85
C ASN A 62 -6.03 0.91 14.61
N ILE A 63 -5.28 1.03 13.51
CA ILE A 63 -4.65 2.28 13.08
C ILE A 63 -5.60 2.99 12.13
N HIS A 64 -5.91 4.25 12.46
CA HIS A 64 -6.77 5.11 11.65
C HIS A 64 -5.92 6.18 10.98
N ILE A 65 -6.15 6.38 9.70
CA ILE A 65 -5.49 7.45 8.92
C ILE A 65 -6.37 8.69 9.03
N VAL A 66 -5.77 9.79 9.44
CA VAL A 66 -6.42 11.11 9.46
C VAL A 66 -5.70 11.99 8.46
N VAL A 67 -6.43 12.49 7.49
CA VAL A 67 -5.89 13.40 6.47
C VAL A 67 -6.32 14.82 6.82
N SER A 68 -5.39 15.75 6.77
CA SER A 68 -5.66 17.17 6.93
C SER A 68 -5.09 17.97 5.75
N GLY A 69 -5.77 19.03 5.35
CA GLY A 69 -5.34 19.87 4.24
C GLY A 69 -5.72 19.34 2.86
N GLU A 70 -6.71 18.46 2.75
CA GLU A 70 -7.21 17.94 1.46
C GLU A 70 -7.58 19.05 0.47
N ASN A 71 -8.09 20.18 0.98
CA ASN A 71 -8.45 21.33 0.15
C ASN A 71 -7.24 22.02 -0.51
N ASN A 72 -6.02 21.68 -0.08
CA ASN A 72 -4.79 22.22 -0.67
C ASN A 72 -4.24 21.36 -1.81
N VAL A 73 -4.88 20.22 -2.10
CA VAL A 73 -4.47 19.34 -3.19
C VAL A 73 -4.87 19.98 -4.52
N PRO A 74 -3.92 20.20 -5.46
CA PRO A 74 -4.23 20.82 -6.74
C PRO A 74 -5.11 19.91 -7.62
N HIS A 75 -6.03 20.52 -8.37
CA HIS A 75 -6.90 19.81 -9.32
C HIS A 75 -6.23 19.56 -10.67
N GLY A 76 -5.02 19.02 -10.69
CA GLY A 76 -4.32 18.77 -11.96
C GLY A 76 -3.06 17.97 -11.74
N PRO A 77 -2.28 17.73 -12.82
CA PRO A 77 -1.01 17.04 -12.70
C PRO A 77 -0.10 17.74 -11.69
N CYS A 78 0.40 17.00 -10.72
CA CYS A 78 1.28 17.54 -9.68
C CYS A 78 2.40 16.56 -9.34
N LEU A 79 3.49 17.10 -8.80
CA LEU A 79 4.58 16.32 -8.22
C LEU A 79 4.40 16.25 -6.72
N VAL A 80 4.25 15.05 -6.19
CA VAL A 80 4.10 14.82 -4.75
C VAL A 80 5.45 14.41 -4.16
N LEU A 81 5.95 15.23 -3.25
CA LEU A 81 7.14 14.93 -2.45
C LEU A 81 6.70 14.63 -1.01
N SER A 82 7.01 13.47 -0.53
CA SER A 82 6.61 13.01 0.80
C SER A 82 7.81 12.59 1.63
N ASN A 83 7.77 12.87 2.93
CA ASN A 83 8.70 12.27 3.87
C ASN A 83 8.41 10.77 3.96
N HIS A 84 9.40 9.95 3.66
CA HIS A 84 9.25 8.50 3.66
C HIS A 84 9.73 7.93 5.01
N GLN A 85 8.78 7.65 5.89
CA GLN A 85 9.06 7.09 7.22
C GLN A 85 8.64 5.63 7.33
N SER A 86 7.72 5.17 6.48
CA SER A 86 7.16 3.83 6.53
C SER A 86 6.68 3.36 5.16
N THR A 87 6.64 2.06 4.95
CA THR A 87 6.19 1.46 3.69
C THR A 87 4.72 1.79 3.36
N TRP A 88 3.86 1.97 4.36
CA TRP A 88 2.43 2.20 4.15
C TRP A 88 2.12 3.50 3.38
N GLU A 89 2.95 4.52 3.55
CA GLU A 89 2.80 5.81 2.85
C GLU A 89 2.81 5.64 1.34
N THR A 90 3.71 4.78 0.83
CA THR A 90 3.81 4.48 -0.60
C THR A 90 2.49 3.92 -1.13
N PHE A 91 1.89 2.99 -0.41
CA PHE A 91 0.61 2.39 -0.82
C PHE A 91 -0.54 3.39 -0.70
N TYR A 92 -0.56 4.20 0.38
CA TYR A 92 -1.58 5.19 0.60
C TYR A 92 -1.55 6.30 -0.46
N LEU A 93 -0.39 6.90 -0.72
CA LEU A 93 -0.24 8.00 -1.67
C LEU A 93 -0.51 7.55 -3.10
N GLN A 94 -0.11 6.34 -3.47
CA GLN A 94 -0.40 5.79 -4.79
C GLN A 94 -1.90 5.58 -5.02
N TRP A 95 -2.65 5.22 -3.98
CA TRP A 95 -4.10 5.14 -4.05
C TRP A 95 -4.75 6.52 -4.02
N TYR A 96 -4.29 7.42 -3.15
CA TYR A 96 -4.91 8.74 -2.95
C TYR A 96 -4.77 9.66 -4.19
N PHE A 97 -3.61 9.63 -4.85
CA PHE A 97 -3.31 10.45 -6.02
C PHE A 97 -3.49 9.72 -7.36
N GLN A 98 -4.45 8.83 -7.48
CA GLN A 98 -4.70 8.11 -8.74
C GLN A 98 -5.10 9.04 -9.90
N PRO A 99 -4.58 8.80 -11.13
CA PRO A 99 -3.50 7.88 -11.50
C PRO A 99 -2.12 8.42 -11.10
N ALA A 100 -1.32 7.61 -10.43
CA ALA A 100 -0.01 8.03 -9.93
C ALA A 100 1.12 7.12 -10.43
N SER A 101 2.25 7.73 -10.79
CA SER A 101 3.51 7.03 -11.05
C SER A 101 4.47 7.28 -9.90
N VAL A 102 5.10 6.22 -9.40
CA VAL A 102 5.99 6.27 -8.24
C VAL A 102 7.42 6.00 -8.67
N ILE A 103 8.34 6.83 -8.21
CA ILE A 103 9.78 6.60 -8.41
C ILE A 103 10.25 5.63 -7.32
N LEU A 104 10.72 4.46 -7.75
CA LEU A 104 11.16 3.40 -6.85
C LEU A 104 12.67 3.15 -6.99
N LYS A 105 13.26 2.62 -5.90
CA LYS A 105 14.63 2.13 -5.93
C LYS A 105 14.75 0.96 -6.91
N ARG A 106 15.72 1.00 -7.84
CA ARG A 106 15.94 -0.04 -8.85
C ARG A 106 16.05 -1.46 -8.27
N GLY A 107 16.57 -1.60 -7.06
CA GLY A 107 16.66 -2.90 -6.39
C GLY A 107 15.31 -3.58 -6.12
N LEU A 108 14.21 -2.83 -6.06
CA LEU A 108 12.87 -3.41 -5.87
C LEU A 108 12.36 -4.17 -7.10
N LEU A 109 12.93 -3.91 -8.28
CA LEU A 109 12.62 -4.66 -9.51
C LEU A 109 13.01 -6.14 -9.42
N TRP A 110 13.93 -6.50 -8.52
CA TRP A 110 14.36 -7.88 -8.32
C TRP A 110 13.43 -8.69 -7.41
N ILE A 111 12.43 -8.04 -6.78
CA ILE A 111 11.43 -8.75 -5.98
C ILE A 111 10.43 -9.40 -6.95
N PRO A 112 10.36 -10.75 -6.98
CA PRO A 112 9.42 -11.46 -7.85
C PRO A 112 7.99 -10.98 -7.61
N LEU A 113 7.22 -10.87 -8.68
CA LEU A 113 5.82 -10.44 -8.70
C LEU A 113 5.58 -8.95 -8.31
N PHE A 114 6.43 -8.37 -7.46
CA PHE A 114 6.26 -6.99 -7.01
C PHE A 114 6.90 -5.97 -7.95
N GLY A 115 8.09 -6.29 -8.49
CA GLY A 115 8.86 -5.40 -9.35
C GLY A 115 8.56 -5.54 -10.85
N TRP A 116 7.80 -6.52 -11.23
CA TRP A 116 7.44 -6.84 -12.62
C TRP A 116 6.08 -6.26 -12.94
#